data_44e2c3eff446521bea052cb48dc969ff
#
_entry.id   44e2c3eff446521bea052cb48dc969ff
#
_cell.length_a   1.000
_cell.length_b   1.000
_cell.length_c   1.000
_cell.angle_alpha   90.00
_cell.angle_beta   90.00
_cell.angle_gamma   90.00
#
_symmetry.space_group_name_H-M   'P 1'
#
loop_
_entity.id
_entity.type
_entity.pdbx_description
1 polymer ?
#
loop_
_entity_poly.entity_id
_entity_poly.type
_entity_poly.pdbx_seq_one_letter_code
_entity_poly.pdbx_strand_id
1 'polypeptide(L)'
;TLKLKAQKQKLERDARNARTSIRQLSQKEKTARQRKISQEQQLDVAIGELRKLTKGNKEGDSFSTKTTGLRLPVTAGRVKRYKENMAEITGPKGAHVISIYDGKVVDVKRNRITNKYDVFVAHGEYITSYANMGSICVEKGQKVARNAQLGTIGSAVNIMTMETEYKLVFGIYPPNPGQKMRAEECFRK
;
A
#
# COMPACT_ATOMS: atom_id res chain seq x y z
N THR A 1 50.72 -27.78 -20.36
CA THR A 1 51.56 -26.62 -20.05
C THR A 1 51.02 -25.90 -18.80
N LEU A 2 51.90 -25.28 -18.05
CA LEU A 2 51.55 -24.47 -16.87
C LEU A 2 50.55 -23.35 -17.21
N LYS A 3 50.62 -22.77 -18.38
CA LYS A 3 49.75 -21.71 -18.89
C LYS A 3 48.31 -22.17 -19.08
N LEU A 4 48.11 -23.34 -19.67
CA LEU A 4 46.80 -23.97 -19.87
C LEU A 4 46.16 -24.37 -18.54
N LYS A 5 46.97 -24.88 -17.61
CA LYS A 5 46.52 -25.27 -16.27
C LYS A 5 46.06 -24.07 -15.47
N ALA A 6 46.74 -22.92 -15.55
CA ALA A 6 46.36 -21.69 -14.90
C ALA A 6 45.05 -21.09 -15.48
N GLN A 7 44.88 -21.14 -16.83
CA GLN A 7 43.66 -20.71 -17.49
C GLN A 7 42.43 -21.56 -17.08
N LYS A 8 42.62 -22.87 -17.02
CA LYS A 8 41.56 -23.81 -16.56
C LYS A 8 41.12 -23.53 -15.12
N GLN A 9 42.09 -23.32 -14.24
CA GLN A 9 41.79 -22.98 -12.83
C GLN A 9 41.04 -21.64 -12.68
N LYS A 10 41.40 -20.65 -13.50
CA LYS A 10 40.71 -19.36 -13.52
C LYS A 10 39.27 -19.50 -13.98
N LEU A 11 39.02 -20.25 -15.08
CA LEU A 11 37.68 -20.52 -15.59
C LEU A 11 36.80 -21.25 -14.56
N GLU A 12 37.35 -22.23 -13.85
CA GLU A 12 36.62 -22.97 -12.80
C GLU A 12 36.28 -22.06 -11.61
N ARG A 13 37.16 -21.13 -11.25
CA ARG A 13 36.95 -20.15 -10.19
C ARG A 13 35.85 -19.16 -10.57
N ASP A 14 35.91 -18.62 -11.79
CA ASP A 14 34.92 -17.68 -12.32
C ASP A 14 33.53 -18.34 -12.39
N ALA A 15 33.45 -19.59 -12.81
CA ALA A 15 32.21 -20.36 -12.85
C ALA A 15 31.62 -20.58 -11.44
N ARG A 16 32.43 -20.87 -10.45
CA ARG A 16 31.98 -20.97 -9.04
C ARG A 16 31.46 -19.65 -8.50
N ASN A 17 32.16 -18.57 -8.76
CA ASN A 17 31.75 -17.23 -8.32
C ASN A 17 30.42 -16.82 -8.96
N ALA A 18 30.22 -17.11 -10.25
CA ALA A 18 28.96 -16.85 -10.94
C ALA A 18 27.79 -17.64 -10.34
N ARG A 19 27.99 -18.94 -10.04
CA ARG A 19 26.97 -19.77 -9.38
C ARG A 19 26.61 -19.27 -7.98
N THR A 20 27.59 -18.83 -7.20
CA THR A 20 27.38 -18.26 -5.87
C THR A 20 26.55 -16.96 -5.96
N SER A 21 26.88 -16.09 -6.91
CA SER A 21 26.13 -14.85 -7.15
C SER A 21 24.67 -15.11 -7.56
N ILE A 22 24.42 -16.09 -8.43
CA ILE A 22 23.07 -16.51 -8.83
C ILE A 22 22.28 -17.03 -7.63
N ARG A 23 22.88 -17.85 -6.78
CA ARG A 23 22.23 -18.35 -5.54
C ARG A 23 21.84 -17.21 -4.60
N GLN A 24 22.73 -16.23 -4.40
CA GLN A 24 22.47 -15.07 -3.55
C GLN A 24 21.31 -14.22 -4.09
N LEU A 25 21.22 -13.99 -5.40
CA LEU A 25 20.12 -13.29 -6.04
C LEU A 25 18.79 -14.03 -5.84
N SER A 26 18.77 -15.35 -6.04
CA SER A 26 17.59 -16.18 -5.82
C SER A 26 17.10 -16.12 -4.38
N GLN A 27 17.99 -16.10 -3.39
CA GLN A 27 17.60 -15.95 -1.97
C GLN A 27 17.03 -14.57 -1.67
N LYS A 28 17.62 -13.50 -2.22
CA LYS A 28 17.09 -12.14 -2.08
C LYS A 28 15.69 -12.02 -2.68
N GLU A 29 15.46 -12.60 -3.85
CA GLU A 29 14.13 -12.66 -4.47
C GLU A 29 13.11 -13.41 -3.62
N LYS A 30 13.47 -14.58 -3.10
CA LYS A 30 12.63 -15.36 -2.18
C LYS A 30 12.30 -14.58 -0.93
N THR A 31 13.27 -13.89 -0.33
CA THR A 31 13.06 -13.07 0.86
C THR A 31 12.11 -11.91 0.57
N ALA A 32 12.27 -11.24 -0.57
CA ALA A 32 11.38 -10.16 -0.98
C ALA A 32 9.95 -10.66 -1.21
N ARG A 33 9.77 -11.82 -1.85
CA ARG A 33 8.46 -12.47 -2.03
C ARG A 33 7.84 -12.87 -0.70
N GLN A 34 8.60 -13.45 0.21
CA GLN A 34 8.12 -13.81 1.54
C GLN A 34 7.68 -12.61 2.36
N ARG A 35 8.43 -11.50 2.29
CA ARG A 35 8.04 -10.23 2.94
C ARG A 35 6.74 -9.70 2.37
N LYS A 36 6.58 -9.73 1.06
CA LYS A 36 5.35 -9.28 0.39
C LYS A 36 4.14 -10.12 0.81
N ILE A 37 4.27 -11.45 0.78
CA ILE A 37 3.22 -12.38 1.23
C ILE A 37 2.88 -12.14 2.71
N SER A 38 3.89 -11.98 3.55
CA SER A 38 3.70 -11.71 4.97
C SER A 38 2.96 -10.38 5.20
N GLN A 39 3.30 -9.33 4.47
CA GLN A 39 2.63 -8.03 4.54
C GLN A 39 1.18 -8.13 4.07
N GLU A 40 0.92 -8.86 2.98
CA GLU A 40 -0.44 -9.10 2.49
C GLU A 40 -1.28 -9.87 3.50
N GLN A 41 -0.72 -10.92 4.12
CA GLN A 41 -1.38 -11.69 5.17
C GLN A 41 -1.68 -10.85 6.41
N GLN A 42 -0.73 -10.02 6.84
CA GLN A 42 -0.92 -9.09 7.95
C GLN A 42 -2.02 -8.08 7.67
N LEU A 43 -2.08 -7.57 6.45
CA LEU A 43 -3.13 -6.67 6.02
C LEU A 43 -4.50 -7.36 6.04
N ASP A 44 -4.61 -8.59 5.53
CA ASP A 44 -5.84 -9.37 5.54
C ASP A 44 -6.34 -9.63 6.96
N VAL A 45 -5.45 -9.99 7.87
CA VAL A 45 -5.77 -10.18 9.30
C VAL A 45 -6.24 -8.86 9.92
N ALA A 46 -5.55 -7.77 9.66
CA ALA A 46 -5.92 -6.45 10.18
C ALA A 46 -7.30 -6.02 9.66
N ILE A 47 -7.57 -6.20 8.37
CA ILE A 47 -8.88 -5.89 7.78
C ILE A 47 -9.97 -6.80 8.37
N GLY A 48 -9.69 -8.07 8.58
CA GLY A 48 -10.63 -9.00 9.23
C GLY A 48 -11.01 -8.56 10.65
N GLU A 49 -10.05 -8.11 11.44
CA GLU A 49 -10.29 -7.56 12.77
C GLU A 49 -11.09 -6.25 12.73
N LEU A 50 -10.76 -5.36 11.79
CA LEU A 50 -11.47 -4.09 11.61
C LEU A 50 -12.92 -4.33 11.15
N ARG A 51 -13.17 -5.33 10.31
CA ARG A 51 -14.55 -5.72 9.92
C ARG A 51 -15.40 -6.11 11.12
N LYS A 52 -14.83 -6.81 12.09
CA LYS A 52 -15.53 -7.15 13.34
C LYS A 52 -15.89 -5.90 14.13
N LEU A 53 -15.00 -4.92 14.19
CA LEU A 53 -15.22 -3.65 14.89
C LEU A 53 -16.24 -2.75 14.18
N THR A 54 -16.31 -2.82 12.86
CA THR A 54 -17.19 -1.97 12.03
C THR A 54 -18.57 -2.57 11.82
N LYS A 55 -18.81 -3.80 12.26
CA LYS A 55 -20.11 -4.46 12.13
C LYS A 55 -21.18 -3.63 12.84
N GLY A 56 -22.21 -3.22 12.09
CA GLY A 56 -23.26 -2.36 12.60
C GLY A 56 -22.92 -0.87 12.70
N ASN A 57 -21.74 -0.45 12.26
CA ASN A 57 -21.37 0.96 12.20
C ASN A 57 -22.24 1.72 11.18
N LYS A 58 -22.78 2.84 11.59
CA LYS A 58 -23.66 3.66 10.74
C LYS A 58 -22.98 4.94 10.21
N GLU A 59 -21.82 5.30 10.75
CA GLU A 59 -21.06 6.47 10.28
C GLU A 59 -20.61 6.28 8.84
N GLY A 60 -21.19 7.04 7.92
CA GLY A 60 -20.88 6.93 6.49
C GLY A 60 -21.48 5.72 5.80
N ASP A 61 -22.53 5.12 6.32
CA ASP A 61 -23.18 3.93 5.77
C ASP A 61 -23.78 4.15 4.36
N SER A 62 -24.08 5.40 4.01
CA SER A 62 -24.51 5.75 2.64
C SER A 62 -23.45 5.49 1.57
N PHE A 63 -22.21 5.20 1.95
CA PHE A 63 -21.16 4.77 1.03
C PHE A 63 -21.54 3.52 0.24
N SER A 64 -22.34 2.64 0.82
CA SER A 64 -22.81 1.42 0.14
C SER A 64 -23.56 1.70 -1.16
N THR A 65 -24.20 2.87 -1.28
CA THR A 65 -24.96 3.31 -2.46
C THR A 65 -24.26 4.39 -3.28
N LYS A 66 -23.19 4.99 -2.75
CA LYS A 66 -22.47 6.13 -3.36
C LYS A 66 -21.00 5.83 -3.59
N THR A 67 -20.72 4.77 -4.33
CA THR A 67 -19.36 4.30 -4.59
C THR A 67 -18.77 4.81 -5.91
N THR A 68 -19.40 5.77 -6.57
CA THR A 68 -18.94 6.31 -7.86
C THR A 68 -18.79 7.83 -7.81
N GLY A 69 -17.96 8.39 -8.68
CA GLY A 69 -17.76 9.83 -8.80
C GLY A 69 -17.00 10.45 -7.62
N LEU A 70 -16.26 9.66 -6.87
CA LEU A 70 -15.47 10.12 -5.73
C LEU A 70 -14.17 10.79 -6.19
N ARG A 71 -13.67 11.73 -5.40
CA ARG A 71 -12.38 12.34 -5.66
C ARG A 71 -11.27 11.35 -5.33
N LEU A 72 -10.13 11.46 -6.06
CA LEU A 72 -8.93 10.76 -5.68
C LEU A 72 -8.53 11.14 -4.25
N PRO A 73 -8.04 10.18 -3.45
CA PRO A 73 -7.64 10.46 -2.07
C PRO A 73 -6.36 11.30 -1.96
N VAL A 74 -5.69 11.60 -3.06
CA VAL A 74 -4.50 12.46 -3.10
C VAL A 74 -4.78 13.68 -3.95
N THR A 75 -4.56 14.88 -3.41
CA THR A 75 -4.69 16.13 -4.17
C THR A 75 -3.63 16.20 -5.27
N ALA A 76 -4.05 16.57 -6.49
CA ALA A 76 -3.20 16.55 -7.69
C ALA A 76 -2.56 15.18 -7.96
N GLY A 77 -3.18 14.11 -7.48
CA GLY A 77 -2.69 12.75 -7.62
C GLY A 77 -2.99 12.15 -8.99
N ARG A 78 -2.17 11.16 -9.36
CA ARG A 78 -2.36 10.33 -10.55
C ARG A 78 -2.28 8.88 -10.16
N VAL A 79 -3.24 8.08 -10.61
CA VAL A 79 -3.21 6.65 -10.39
C VAL A 79 -2.12 6.04 -11.26
N LYS A 80 -1.17 5.38 -10.61
CA LYS A 80 -0.06 4.72 -11.27
C LYS A 80 -0.37 3.25 -11.58
N ARG A 81 -1.07 2.59 -10.69
CA ARG A 81 -1.35 1.17 -10.80
C ARG A 81 -2.63 0.82 -10.06
N TYR A 82 -3.45 -0.01 -10.68
CA TYR A 82 -4.60 -0.63 -10.04
C TYR A 82 -4.33 -2.12 -9.79
N LYS A 83 -4.74 -2.56 -8.62
CA LYS A 83 -4.82 -3.97 -8.25
C LYS A 83 -6.17 -4.19 -7.58
N GLU A 84 -6.63 -5.41 -7.46
CA GLU A 84 -7.87 -5.71 -6.73
C GLU A 84 -7.91 -4.99 -5.37
N ASN A 85 -8.95 -4.25 -5.11
CA ASN A 85 -9.18 -3.46 -3.89
C ASN A 85 -8.13 -2.38 -3.60
N MET A 86 -7.08 -2.26 -4.40
CA MET A 86 -5.95 -1.35 -4.13
C MET A 86 -5.57 -0.52 -5.35
N ALA A 87 -5.04 0.67 -5.09
CA ALA A 87 -4.48 1.55 -6.11
C ALA A 87 -3.23 2.25 -5.55
N GLU A 88 -2.19 2.34 -6.36
CA GLU A 88 -1.05 3.20 -6.08
C GLU A 88 -1.28 4.56 -6.73
N ILE A 89 -1.23 5.62 -5.94
CA ILE A 89 -1.50 6.99 -6.38
C ILE A 89 -0.26 7.84 -6.08
N THR A 90 0.35 8.38 -7.14
CA THR A 90 1.49 9.29 -7.01
C THR A 90 1.01 10.73 -6.97
N GLY A 91 1.77 11.59 -6.31
CA GLY A 91 1.48 13.01 -6.25
C GLY A 91 2.72 13.83 -5.92
N PRO A 92 2.60 15.16 -5.90
CA PRO A 92 3.73 16.03 -5.53
C PRO A 92 4.07 15.88 -4.04
N LYS A 93 5.30 16.21 -3.69
CA LYS A 93 5.75 16.25 -2.29
C LYS A 93 4.80 17.10 -1.44
N GLY A 94 4.37 16.55 -0.32
CA GLY A 94 3.45 17.25 0.60
C GLY A 94 1.99 17.27 0.15
N ALA A 95 1.62 16.54 -0.91
CA ALA A 95 0.23 16.44 -1.34
C ALA A 95 -0.66 15.92 -0.20
N HIS A 96 -1.85 16.50 -0.07
CA HIS A 96 -2.79 16.12 0.97
C HIS A 96 -3.45 14.78 0.66
N VAL A 97 -3.60 13.98 1.68
CA VAL A 97 -4.44 12.77 1.65
C VAL A 97 -5.78 13.12 2.26
N ILE A 98 -6.85 12.86 1.52
CA ILE A 98 -8.23 13.17 1.93
C ILE A 98 -9.04 11.89 2.06
N SER A 99 -10.03 11.90 2.96
CA SER A 99 -11.00 10.82 3.05
C SER A 99 -11.91 10.84 1.82
N ILE A 100 -12.11 9.70 1.19
CA ILE A 100 -12.96 9.61 -0.01
C ILE A 100 -14.45 9.81 0.29
N TYR A 101 -14.86 9.60 1.52
CA TYR A 101 -16.25 9.71 1.96
C TYR A 101 -16.35 9.95 3.46
N ASP A 102 -17.56 10.31 3.93
CA ASP A 102 -17.85 10.42 5.35
C ASP A 102 -17.57 9.10 6.07
N GLY A 103 -17.00 9.16 7.25
CA GLY A 103 -16.70 7.96 8.01
C GLY A 103 -16.08 8.24 9.36
N LYS A 104 -15.50 7.20 9.93
CA LYS A 104 -14.82 7.24 11.22
C LYS A 104 -13.46 6.56 11.12
N VAL A 105 -12.44 7.19 11.65
CA VAL A 105 -11.11 6.60 11.75
C VAL A 105 -11.15 5.45 12.75
N VAL A 106 -10.95 4.23 12.27
CA VAL A 106 -11.03 3.02 13.10
C VAL A 106 -9.68 2.51 13.56
N ASP A 107 -8.62 2.88 12.87
CA ASP A 107 -7.26 2.57 13.29
C ASP A 107 -6.24 3.50 12.64
N VAL A 108 -5.12 3.70 13.34
CA VAL A 108 -3.93 4.40 12.86
C VAL A 108 -2.74 3.56 13.26
N LYS A 109 -1.94 3.13 12.28
CA LYS A 109 -0.73 2.34 12.51
C LYS A 109 0.49 3.11 12.05
N ARG A 110 1.58 2.98 12.80
CA ARG A 110 2.89 3.51 12.42
C ARG A 110 3.82 2.37 12.08
N ASN A 111 4.41 2.42 10.88
CA ASN A 111 5.46 1.49 10.51
C ASN A 111 6.79 1.98 11.09
N ARG A 112 7.36 1.23 12.03
CA ARG A 112 8.59 1.61 12.73
C ARG A 112 9.83 1.57 11.83
N ILE A 113 9.80 0.78 10.76
CA ILE A 113 10.93 0.66 9.81
C ILE A 113 10.95 1.84 8.86
N THR A 114 9.82 2.15 8.22
CA THR A 114 9.72 3.24 7.23
C THR A 114 9.39 4.59 7.84
N ASN A 115 8.94 4.61 9.09
CA ASN A 115 8.43 5.80 9.79
C ASN A 115 7.22 6.44 9.09
N LYS A 116 6.48 5.66 8.31
CA LYS A 116 5.25 6.06 7.62
C LYS A 116 4.03 5.59 8.40
N TYR A 117 2.88 6.17 8.09
CA TYR A 117 1.62 5.90 8.77
C TYR A 117 0.61 5.26 7.83
N ASP A 118 -0.23 4.41 8.40
CA ASP A 118 -1.39 3.81 7.73
C ASP A 118 -2.64 4.21 8.50
N VAL A 119 -3.60 4.80 7.81
CA VAL A 119 -4.89 5.22 8.38
C VAL A 119 -5.99 4.37 7.78
N PHE A 120 -6.89 3.89 8.63
CA PHE A 120 -8.07 3.11 8.24
C PHE A 120 -9.33 3.86 8.62
N VAL A 121 -10.21 4.05 7.64
CA VAL A 121 -11.48 4.75 7.80
C VAL A 121 -12.63 3.80 7.50
N ALA A 122 -13.61 3.75 8.40
CA ALA A 122 -14.84 2.99 8.17
C ALA A 122 -15.94 3.91 7.61
N HIS A 123 -16.57 3.45 6.54
CA HIS A 123 -17.73 4.08 5.91
C HIS A 123 -18.89 3.10 6.04
N GLY A 124 -19.64 3.17 7.14
CA GLY A 124 -20.52 2.09 7.53
C GLY A 124 -19.69 0.84 7.81
N GLU A 125 -19.97 -0.24 7.13
CA GLU A 125 -19.21 -1.50 7.22
C GLU A 125 -18.07 -1.60 6.15
N TYR A 126 -17.99 -0.64 5.21
CA TYR A 126 -16.87 -0.54 4.28
C TYR A 126 -15.66 0.09 4.95
N ILE A 127 -14.47 -0.39 4.57
CA ILE A 127 -13.21 0.13 5.11
C ILE A 127 -12.35 0.64 3.96
N THR A 128 -11.78 1.83 4.11
CA THR A 128 -10.74 2.35 3.23
C THR A 128 -9.43 2.44 3.98
N SER A 129 -8.34 2.15 3.30
CA SER A 129 -6.98 2.25 3.85
C SER A 129 -6.16 3.27 3.08
N TYR A 130 -5.37 4.03 3.83
CA TYR A 130 -4.47 5.06 3.32
C TYR A 130 -3.09 4.77 3.86
N ALA A 131 -2.29 4.03 3.09
CA ALA A 131 -0.97 3.56 3.51
C ALA A 131 0.15 4.39 2.90
N ASN A 132 1.30 4.39 3.56
CA ASN A 132 2.48 5.16 3.19
C ASN A 132 2.29 6.67 3.35
N MET A 133 1.60 7.10 4.40
CA MET A 133 1.46 8.51 4.71
C MET A 133 2.70 9.05 5.43
N GLY A 134 3.16 10.22 5.01
CA GLY A 134 4.30 10.89 5.63
C GLY A 134 3.96 11.58 6.94
N SER A 135 2.74 12.11 7.04
CA SER A 135 2.21 12.72 8.26
C SER A 135 0.71 12.46 8.37
N ILE A 136 0.19 12.54 9.57
CA ILE A 136 -1.24 12.37 9.85
C ILE A 136 -1.74 13.53 10.71
N CYS A 137 -3.00 13.90 10.52
CA CYS A 137 -3.68 14.93 11.32
C CYS A 137 -4.99 14.41 11.94
N VAL A 138 -5.18 13.10 11.99
CA VAL A 138 -6.34 12.44 12.55
C VAL A 138 -5.95 11.41 13.60
N GLU A 139 -6.89 11.09 14.47
CA GLU A 139 -6.72 10.12 15.54
C GLU A 139 -7.75 9.00 15.43
N LYS A 140 -7.44 7.85 16.01
CA LYS A 140 -8.38 6.73 16.12
C LYS A 140 -9.65 7.17 16.85
N GLY A 141 -10.80 6.87 16.27
CA GLY A 141 -12.10 7.24 16.80
C GLY A 141 -12.66 8.56 16.28
N GLN A 142 -11.88 9.33 15.54
CA GLN A 142 -12.30 10.63 15.00
C GLN A 142 -13.25 10.44 13.82
N LYS A 143 -14.34 11.20 13.81
CA LYS A 143 -15.24 11.30 12.65
C LYS A 143 -14.61 12.20 11.59
N VAL A 144 -14.69 11.80 10.35
CA VAL A 144 -14.18 12.56 9.20
C VAL A 144 -15.27 12.74 8.16
N ALA A 145 -15.33 13.91 7.59
CA ALA A 145 -16.24 14.20 6.48
C ALA A 145 -15.58 13.85 5.15
N ARG A 146 -16.38 13.68 4.11
CA ARG A 146 -15.90 13.55 2.73
C ARG A 146 -14.96 14.70 2.39
N ASN A 147 -13.82 14.38 1.80
CA ASN A 147 -12.75 15.32 1.44
C ASN A 147 -11.99 15.93 2.64
N ALA A 148 -12.25 15.50 3.87
CA ALA A 148 -11.48 15.93 5.02
C ALA A 148 -10.03 15.45 4.92
N GLN A 149 -9.07 16.31 5.28
CA GLN A 149 -7.67 15.96 5.25
C GLN A 149 -7.33 14.92 6.33
N LEU A 150 -6.66 13.86 5.92
CA LEU A 150 -6.14 12.82 6.83
C LEU A 150 -4.65 13.04 7.15
N GLY A 151 -3.92 13.67 6.26
CA GLY A 151 -2.49 13.93 6.38
C GLY A 151 -1.87 14.22 5.02
N THR A 152 -0.61 13.83 4.85
CA THR A 152 0.15 14.01 3.60
C THR A 152 0.73 12.68 3.13
N ILE A 153 1.02 12.59 1.82
CA ILE A 153 1.64 11.39 1.24
C ILE A 153 3.08 11.23 1.69
N GLY A 154 3.54 9.99 1.76
CA GLY A 154 4.91 9.66 2.10
C GLY A 154 5.79 9.41 0.88
N SER A 155 7.10 9.44 1.12
CA SER A 155 8.10 9.12 0.11
C SER A 155 8.24 7.61 -0.07
N ALA A 156 8.65 7.21 -1.26
CA ALA A 156 9.06 5.86 -1.59
C ALA A 156 10.14 5.91 -2.67
N VAL A 157 11.00 4.91 -2.69
CA VAL A 157 12.03 4.78 -3.73
C VAL A 157 11.47 3.93 -4.87
N ASN A 158 11.50 4.46 -6.08
CA ASN A 158 11.21 3.69 -7.27
C ASN A 158 12.41 2.82 -7.59
N ILE A 159 12.29 1.50 -7.43
CA ILE A 159 13.39 0.54 -7.61
C ILE A 159 13.92 0.54 -9.05
N MET A 160 13.06 0.83 -10.03
CA MET A 160 13.43 0.83 -11.45
C MET A 160 14.28 2.04 -11.83
N THR A 161 13.96 3.23 -11.30
CA THR A 161 14.66 4.48 -11.63
C THR A 161 15.60 4.93 -10.51
N MET A 162 15.53 4.33 -9.32
CA MET A 162 16.24 4.72 -8.10
C MET A 162 15.94 6.16 -7.65
N GLU A 163 14.87 6.75 -8.17
CA GLU A 163 14.41 8.09 -7.80
C GLU A 163 13.43 8.03 -6.64
N THR A 164 13.42 9.08 -5.83
CA THR A 164 12.42 9.26 -4.78
C THR A 164 11.12 9.76 -5.41
N GLU A 165 10.05 9.05 -5.14
CA GLU A 165 8.69 9.47 -5.52
C GLU A 165 7.83 9.60 -4.28
N TYR A 166 6.69 10.26 -4.40
CA TYR A 166 5.69 10.39 -3.34
C TYR A 166 4.44 9.66 -3.76
N LYS A 167 3.99 8.72 -2.95
CA LYS A 167 2.84 7.90 -3.27
C LYS A 167 2.01 7.52 -2.05
N LEU A 168 0.75 7.25 -2.32
CA LEU A 168 -0.19 6.65 -1.39
C LEU A 168 -0.58 5.28 -1.92
N VAL A 169 -0.66 4.30 -1.05
CA VAL A 169 -1.29 3.01 -1.35
C VAL A 169 -2.69 3.04 -0.75
N PHE A 170 -3.68 3.11 -1.61
CA PHE A 170 -5.09 3.22 -1.24
C PHE A 170 -5.78 1.86 -1.38
N GLY A 171 -6.66 1.52 -0.44
CA GLY A 171 -7.45 0.28 -0.49
C GLY A 171 -8.90 0.51 -0.14
N ILE A 172 -9.80 -0.27 -0.76
CA ILE A 172 -11.22 -0.33 -0.45
C ILE A 172 -11.59 -1.77 -0.13
N TYR A 173 -12.22 -1.98 1.03
CA TYR A 173 -12.59 -3.30 1.50
C TYR A 173 -14.07 -3.33 1.85
N PRO A 174 -14.89 -4.07 1.06
CA PRO A 174 -16.31 -4.23 1.39
C PRO A 174 -16.50 -5.15 2.61
N PRO A 175 -17.68 -5.13 3.25
CA PRO A 175 -17.95 -5.96 4.43
C PRO A 175 -17.90 -7.46 4.14
N ASN A 176 -18.22 -7.86 2.93
CA ASN A 176 -18.13 -9.26 2.52
C ASN A 176 -16.73 -9.56 1.97
N PRO A 177 -15.95 -10.46 2.61
CA PRO A 177 -14.59 -10.80 2.13
C PRO A 177 -14.54 -11.38 0.72
N GLY A 178 -15.60 -12.01 0.25
CA GLY A 178 -15.71 -12.57 -1.10
C GLY A 178 -16.00 -11.52 -2.19
N GLN A 179 -16.42 -10.33 -1.81
CA GLN A 179 -16.69 -9.24 -2.74
C GLN A 179 -15.42 -8.46 -2.99
N LYS A 180 -15.11 -8.22 -4.27
CA LYS A 180 -13.94 -7.44 -4.68
C LYS A 180 -14.42 -6.13 -5.30
N MET A 181 -13.80 -5.02 -4.88
CA MET A 181 -14.08 -3.70 -5.44
C MET A 181 -12.88 -3.21 -6.27
N ARG A 182 -13.19 -2.55 -7.38
CA ARG A 182 -12.18 -1.89 -8.19
C ARG A 182 -12.17 -0.40 -7.84
N ALA A 183 -11.05 0.07 -7.28
CA ALA A 183 -10.89 1.47 -6.90
C ALA A 183 -11.10 2.42 -8.09
N GLU A 184 -10.68 2.01 -9.27
CA GLU A 184 -10.84 2.78 -10.52
C GLU A 184 -12.29 3.12 -10.89
N GLU A 185 -13.23 2.27 -10.51
CA GLU A 185 -14.66 2.49 -10.77
C GLU A 185 -15.27 3.50 -9.80
N CYS A 186 -14.63 3.70 -8.65
CA CYS A 186 -15.10 4.61 -7.62
C CYS A 186 -14.70 6.06 -7.86
N PHE A 187 -13.60 6.29 -8.56
CA PHE A 187 -13.06 7.63 -8.76
C PHE A 187 -13.70 8.36 -9.95
N ARG A 188 -13.76 9.69 -9.81
CA ARG A 188 -14.19 10.58 -10.88
C ARG A 188 -13.21 10.48 -12.05
N LYS A 189 -13.75 10.25 -13.23
CA LYS A 189 -12.97 10.24 -14.47
C LYS A 189 -12.63 11.66 -14.94
#